data_196cc731bba52353cd7c377ec357cd9d
#
_entry.id   196cc731bba52353cd7c377ec357cd9d
#
_cell.length_a   1.000
_cell.length_b   1.000
_cell.length_c   1.000
_cell.angle_alpha   90.00
_cell.angle_beta   90.00
_cell.angle_gamma   90.00
#
_symmetry.space_group_name_H-M   'P 1'
#
loop_
_entity.id
_entity.type
_entity.pdbx_description
1 polymer ?
#
loop_
_entity_poly.entity_id
_entity_poly.type
_entity_poly.pdbx_seq_one_letter_code
_entity_poly.pdbx_strand_id
1 'polypeptide(L)'
;MILIRDIRLPLSAGEQQAYEKALHLARIPRSRVSHLGIAKLSVDARHGQPKLVYTVAASLKEEGEEPAYAGASPSVTVRGRTDFSVENGIQPLAHRPVVCGLGPAGLFAALLLARQGYRPIVLERGPALEERVKAVEHFSATGELDENANIQFGEGGAGTFSDGKLTTRIGDELCGFVTEVFLEHGAPKEIAWQQKPHVGTDLLRGVITSIRREIEALGGEVHFNTALTGFERRDGRLVGIRTTGGAFPCEALVFAVGHSARDTFGMLMDSGLVLECKPFSVGFRAEHLQSEIEKSLYHEAAGHPALPRGEYQLSQHVEKRCVYTFCMCPGGQVVASASETGRVVTNGMSYHARNGKNANAAVVVSVGGEDFGGDPRRAIAFQRELEAKAYAAGRSAGEYAAPAENIQSFLEGRGQLSIGRVQPTYDRGVRAADLGALLPTELADTLRAGLRAYERKIAGYTAPEAILTGLETRTSSPVRLKREEDFECAQLAGLYPCGEGAGYAGGIMSAAVDGLRVARAIISRYSPAEG
;
A
#
# COMPACT_ATOMS: atom_id res chain seq x y z
N MET A 1 -9.42 20.14 21.05
CA MET A 1 -10.41 19.86 19.96
C MET A 1 -11.38 18.79 20.42
N ILE A 2 -12.66 18.97 20.22
CA ILE A 2 -13.74 18.04 20.63
C ILE A 2 -14.13 17.21 19.39
N LEU A 3 -14.17 15.88 19.52
CA LEU A 3 -14.66 14.96 18.50
C LEU A 3 -16.04 14.42 18.90
N ILE A 4 -17.03 14.59 18.03
CA ILE A 4 -18.42 14.19 18.22
C ILE A 4 -18.72 13.13 17.16
N ARG A 5 -18.91 11.87 17.60
CA ARG A 5 -18.98 10.68 16.76
C ARG A 5 -20.42 10.22 16.56
N ASP A 6 -20.62 9.26 15.65
CA ASP A 6 -21.89 8.55 15.39
C ASP A 6 -23.06 9.48 14.98
N ILE A 7 -22.77 10.54 14.27
CA ILE A 7 -23.79 11.43 13.73
C ILE A 7 -24.37 10.80 12.45
N ARG A 8 -25.42 10.02 12.60
CA ARG A 8 -26.09 9.28 11.51
C ARG A 8 -27.14 10.14 10.83
N LEU A 9 -27.03 10.28 9.50
CA LEU A 9 -27.92 11.08 8.68
C LEU A 9 -28.33 10.31 7.41
N PRO A 10 -29.50 10.62 6.81
CA PRO A 10 -29.87 10.07 5.50
C PRO A 10 -28.94 10.59 4.40
N LEU A 11 -28.93 9.93 3.23
CA LEU A 11 -28.09 10.31 2.09
C LEU A 11 -28.40 11.71 1.54
N SER A 12 -29.61 12.23 1.77
CA SER A 12 -30.03 13.58 1.37
C SER A 12 -29.51 14.69 2.28
N ALA A 13 -28.90 14.35 3.43
CA ALA A 13 -28.43 15.33 4.39
C ALA A 13 -27.03 15.87 4.01
N GLY A 14 -26.83 17.17 4.24
CA GLY A 14 -25.55 17.82 4.07
C GLY A 14 -24.77 18.01 5.38
N GLU A 15 -23.55 18.55 5.26
CA GLU A 15 -22.63 18.79 6.38
C GLU A 15 -23.24 19.72 7.45
N GLN A 16 -24.02 20.76 7.03
CA GLN A 16 -24.64 21.67 7.96
C GLN A 16 -25.56 20.97 8.97
N GLN A 17 -26.32 19.97 8.51
CA GLN A 17 -27.17 19.16 9.39
C GLN A 17 -26.33 18.27 10.32
N ALA A 18 -25.15 17.80 9.86
CA ALA A 18 -24.21 17.07 10.71
C ALA A 18 -23.66 17.98 11.82
N TYR A 19 -23.29 19.21 11.50
CA TYR A 19 -22.81 20.20 12.48
C TYR A 19 -23.87 20.53 13.55
N GLU A 20 -25.09 20.83 13.14
CA GLU A 20 -26.20 21.16 14.06
C GLU A 20 -26.49 19.99 15.00
N LYS A 21 -26.61 18.78 14.45
CA LYS A 21 -26.87 17.57 15.26
C LYS A 21 -25.72 17.27 16.20
N ALA A 22 -24.46 17.46 15.78
CA ALA A 22 -23.27 17.25 16.59
C ALA A 22 -23.25 18.23 17.78
N LEU A 23 -23.44 19.53 17.53
CA LEU A 23 -23.44 20.54 18.58
C LEU A 23 -24.56 20.31 19.60
N HIS A 24 -25.75 19.91 19.14
CA HIS A 24 -26.86 19.55 20.03
C HIS A 24 -26.50 18.35 20.91
N LEU A 25 -25.93 17.28 20.33
CA LEU A 25 -25.53 16.08 21.07
C LEU A 25 -24.45 16.37 22.13
N ALA A 26 -23.49 17.24 21.78
CA ALA A 26 -22.41 17.63 22.67
C ALA A 26 -22.81 18.77 23.64
N ARG A 27 -24.01 19.33 23.53
CA ARG A 27 -24.51 20.49 24.29
C ARG A 27 -23.59 21.73 24.18
N ILE A 28 -23.00 21.94 23.01
CA ILE A 28 -22.10 23.06 22.75
C ILE A 28 -22.88 24.20 22.07
N PRO A 29 -23.00 25.38 22.69
CA PRO A 29 -23.58 26.54 22.05
C PRO A 29 -22.77 26.98 20.81
N ARG A 30 -23.43 27.26 19.69
CA ARG A 30 -22.77 27.68 18.46
C ARG A 30 -21.89 28.92 18.65
N SER A 31 -22.29 29.83 19.56
CA SER A 31 -21.54 31.04 19.87
C SER A 31 -20.14 30.80 20.48
N ARG A 32 -19.92 29.63 21.11
CA ARG A 32 -18.64 29.24 21.69
C ARG A 32 -17.68 28.57 20.70
N VAL A 33 -18.16 28.20 19.52
CA VAL A 33 -17.36 27.46 18.54
C VAL A 33 -16.60 28.44 17.65
N SER A 34 -15.29 28.23 17.53
CA SER A 34 -14.41 28.95 16.59
C SER A 34 -14.34 28.25 15.23
N HIS A 35 -14.27 26.91 15.22
CA HIS A 35 -14.18 26.12 14.00
C HIS A 35 -15.01 24.82 14.08
N LEU A 36 -15.66 24.44 12.97
CA LEU A 36 -16.27 23.14 12.76
C LEU A 36 -15.72 22.51 11.49
N GLY A 37 -15.46 21.22 11.56
CA GLY A 37 -15.04 20.44 10.40
C GLY A 37 -15.49 18.99 10.49
N ILE A 38 -15.52 18.31 9.36
CA ILE A 38 -15.73 16.88 9.32
C ILE A 38 -14.40 16.20 9.60
N ALA A 39 -14.31 15.49 10.73
CA ALA A 39 -13.14 14.69 11.08
C ALA A 39 -13.18 13.28 10.48
N LYS A 40 -14.40 12.78 10.17
CA LYS A 40 -14.59 11.48 9.54
C LYS A 40 -15.96 11.38 8.89
N LEU A 41 -16.00 10.80 7.69
CA LEU A 41 -17.22 10.43 6.98
C LEU A 41 -17.14 8.97 6.56
N SER A 42 -18.15 8.20 6.91
CA SER A 42 -18.32 6.81 6.50
C SER A 42 -19.76 6.53 6.09
N VAL A 43 -19.98 5.38 5.43
CA VAL A 43 -21.31 4.89 5.07
C VAL A 43 -21.64 3.64 5.88
N ASP A 44 -22.81 3.60 6.49
CA ASP A 44 -23.37 2.40 7.07
C ASP A 44 -24.48 1.86 6.17
N ALA A 45 -24.16 0.81 5.41
CA ALA A 45 -25.06 0.12 4.48
C ALA A 45 -25.45 -1.30 4.96
N ARG A 46 -25.18 -1.65 6.23
CA ARG A 46 -25.40 -3.00 6.76
C ARG A 46 -26.87 -3.37 6.96
N HIS A 47 -27.71 -2.37 7.19
CA HIS A 47 -29.13 -2.59 7.54
C HIS A 47 -30.01 -1.53 6.88
N GLY A 48 -30.89 -1.97 5.97
CA GLY A 48 -31.85 -1.10 5.30
C GLY A 48 -31.20 -0.07 4.36
N GLN A 49 -31.76 1.14 4.29
CA GLN A 49 -31.19 2.19 3.44
C GLN A 49 -29.84 2.68 4.00
N PRO A 50 -28.84 2.88 3.15
CA PRO A 50 -27.55 3.41 3.57
C PRO A 50 -27.66 4.77 4.27
N LYS A 51 -26.83 4.98 5.29
CA LYS A 51 -26.76 6.24 6.05
C LYS A 51 -25.34 6.78 6.02
N LEU A 52 -25.24 8.10 5.96
CA LEU A 52 -23.97 8.80 6.20
C LEU A 52 -23.71 8.84 7.72
N VAL A 53 -22.50 8.51 8.12
CA VAL A 53 -22.06 8.53 9.52
C VAL A 53 -20.89 9.48 9.65
N TYR A 54 -21.13 10.63 10.28
CA TYR A 54 -20.15 11.67 10.48
C TYR A 54 -19.51 11.59 11.86
N THR A 55 -18.24 11.96 11.93
CA THR A 55 -17.58 12.48 13.12
C THR A 55 -17.28 13.95 12.87
N VAL A 56 -17.80 14.81 13.73
CA VAL A 56 -17.58 16.25 13.65
C VAL A 56 -16.48 16.66 14.63
N ALA A 57 -15.55 17.48 14.16
CA ALA A 57 -14.56 18.14 14.99
C ALA A 57 -15.02 19.57 15.32
N ALA A 58 -14.96 19.95 16.57
CA ALA A 58 -15.26 21.29 17.03
C ALA A 58 -14.07 21.86 17.84
N SER A 59 -13.66 23.08 17.50
CA SER A 59 -12.72 23.87 18.31
C SER A 59 -13.48 25.01 18.96
N LEU A 60 -13.14 25.31 20.21
CA LEU A 60 -13.76 26.40 20.96
C LEU A 60 -12.99 27.71 20.78
N LYS A 61 -13.64 28.84 21.06
CA LYS A 61 -13.03 30.18 21.01
C LYS A 61 -12.04 30.39 22.15
N GLU A 62 -12.33 29.82 23.31
CA GLU A 62 -11.50 29.88 24.49
C GLU A 62 -10.72 28.55 24.62
N GLU A 63 -9.40 28.64 24.60
CA GLU A 63 -8.51 27.48 24.75
C GLU A 63 -8.66 26.88 26.14
N GLY A 64 -8.65 25.53 26.22
CA GLY A 64 -8.71 24.81 27.49
C GLY A 64 -10.11 24.50 27.99
N GLU A 65 -11.17 25.00 27.36
CA GLU A 65 -12.57 24.65 27.75
C GLU A 65 -13.05 23.29 27.23
N GLU A 66 -12.37 22.69 26.25
CA GLU A 66 -12.79 21.42 25.65
C GLU A 66 -13.00 20.27 26.66
N PRO A 67 -12.19 20.13 27.73
CA PRO A 67 -12.40 19.08 28.72
C PRO A 67 -13.75 19.14 29.42
N ALA A 68 -14.38 20.31 29.55
CA ALA A 68 -15.68 20.47 30.17
C ALA A 68 -16.81 19.78 29.39
N TYR A 69 -16.60 19.53 28.11
CA TYR A 69 -17.56 18.84 27.24
C TYR A 69 -17.24 17.33 27.10
N ALA A 70 -16.11 16.88 27.62
CA ALA A 70 -15.74 15.47 27.62
C ALA A 70 -16.78 14.66 28.40
N GLY A 71 -17.34 13.61 27.77
CA GLY A 71 -18.34 12.77 28.44
C GLY A 71 -19.76 13.35 28.50
N ALA A 72 -20.06 14.47 27.85
CA ALA A 72 -21.43 14.96 27.69
C ALA A 72 -22.34 13.89 27.04
N SER A 73 -21.75 13.00 26.24
CA SER A 73 -22.33 11.78 25.69
C SER A 73 -21.17 10.78 25.45
N PRO A 74 -21.43 9.44 25.38
CA PRO A 74 -20.42 8.45 25.01
C PRO A 74 -19.76 8.71 23.64
N SER A 75 -20.43 9.46 22.78
CA SER A 75 -19.93 9.86 21.45
C SER A 75 -19.04 11.11 21.47
N VAL A 76 -18.87 11.78 22.61
CA VAL A 76 -18.10 13.02 22.73
C VAL A 76 -16.77 12.74 23.45
N THR A 77 -15.68 13.01 22.73
CA THR A 77 -14.31 12.84 23.26
C THR A 77 -13.47 14.08 22.95
N VAL A 78 -12.48 14.34 23.78
CA VAL A 78 -11.48 15.41 23.54
C VAL A 78 -10.19 14.78 23.06
N ARG A 79 -9.64 15.32 21.97
CA ARG A 79 -8.33 14.93 21.43
C ARG A 79 -7.35 16.10 21.65
N GLY A 80 -6.24 15.82 22.31
CA GLY A 80 -5.13 16.75 22.39
C GLY A 80 -4.50 16.98 21.01
N ARG A 81 -3.73 18.07 20.89
CA ARG A 81 -2.87 18.28 19.73
C ARG A 81 -1.64 17.39 19.94
N THR A 82 -1.32 16.56 18.98
CA THR A 82 -0.09 15.76 19.02
C THR A 82 0.96 16.56 18.25
N ASP A 83 1.87 17.20 18.98
CA ASP A 83 3.02 17.83 18.36
C ASP A 83 4.06 16.74 18.08
N PHE A 84 4.39 16.57 16.82
CA PHE A 84 5.45 15.65 16.42
C PHE A 84 6.80 16.38 16.54
N SER A 85 7.48 16.18 17.66
CA SER A 85 8.84 16.67 17.88
C SER A 85 9.79 15.49 18.13
N VAL A 86 11.00 15.61 17.63
CA VAL A 86 12.09 14.64 17.88
C VAL A 86 13.31 15.42 18.31
N GLU A 87 13.87 15.09 19.45
CA GLU A 87 15.13 15.65 19.91
C GLU A 87 16.32 14.91 19.28
N ASN A 88 17.32 15.66 18.86
CA ASN A 88 18.53 15.08 18.28
C ASN A 88 19.38 14.41 19.37
N GLY A 89 19.90 13.23 19.04
CA GLY A 89 20.88 12.54 19.86
C GLY A 89 22.23 13.25 19.86
N ILE A 90 23.15 12.74 20.68
CA ILE A 90 24.47 13.36 20.92
C ILE A 90 25.62 12.62 20.22
N GLN A 91 25.40 11.42 19.68
CA GLN A 91 26.46 10.68 18.97
C GLN A 91 26.67 11.32 17.59
N PRO A 92 27.86 11.85 17.28
CA PRO A 92 28.07 12.45 15.97
C PRO A 92 28.07 11.38 14.87
N LEU A 93 27.42 11.66 13.75
CA LEU A 93 27.58 10.91 12.52
C LEU A 93 28.83 11.43 11.80
N ALA A 94 29.72 10.53 11.36
CA ALA A 94 30.85 10.91 10.51
C ALA A 94 30.40 11.18 9.06
N HIS A 95 29.31 10.54 8.64
CA HIS A 95 28.76 10.66 7.30
C HIS A 95 27.25 10.86 7.35
N ARG A 96 26.71 11.45 6.30
CA ARG A 96 25.25 11.63 6.12
C ARG A 96 24.55 10.27 6.09
N PRO A 97 23.37 10.14 6.73
CA PRO A 97 22.62 8.89 6.67
C PRO A 97 22.20 8.59 5.23
N VAL A 98 22.22 7.30 4.86
CA VAL A 98 21.80 6.84 3.55
C VAL A 98 20.43 6.18 3.66
N VAL A 99 19.56 6.47 2.70
CA VAL A 99 18.23 5.85 2.57
C VAL A 99 18.21 5.08 1.25
N CYS A 100 18.09 3.76 1.32
CA CYS A 100 18.03 2.89 0.14
C CYS A 100 16.59 2.50 -0.18
N GLY A 101 16.10 3.01 -1.32
CA GLY A 101 14.73 2.89 -1.81
C GLY A 101 13.89 4.15 -1.55
N LEU A 102 13.20 4.65 -2.59
CA LEU A 102 12.36 5.84 -2.56
C LEU A 102 10.86 5.50 -2.66
N GLY A 103 10.46 4.33 -2.12
CA GLY A 103 9.08 4.00 -1.83
C GLY A 103 8.56 4.73 -0.57
N PRO A 104 7.29 4.51 -0.14
CA PRO A 104 6.71 5.27 0.97
C PRO A 104 7.57 5.25 2.26
N ALA A 105 8.19 4.13 2.60
CA ALA A 105 9.05 4.04 3.78
C ALA A 105 10.29 4.93 3.66
N GLY A 106 11.04 4.80 2.56
CA GLY A 106 12.25 5.60 2.34
C GLY A 106 11.95 7.07 2.14
N LEU A 107 10.86 7.41 1.43
CA LEU A 107 10.43 8.79 1.19
C LEU A 107 10.15 9.53 2.52
N PHE A 108 9.38 8.91 3.43
CA PHE A 108 9.06 9.51 4.72
C PHE A 108 10.24 9.49 5.71
N ALA A 109 11.09 8.47 5.64
CA ALA A 109 12.35 8.47 6.42
C ALA A 109 13.27 9.60 5.96
N ALA A 110 13.48 9.76 4.65
CA ALA A 110 14.32 10.80 4.08
C ALA A 110 13.76 12.21 4.36
N LEU A 111 12.43 12.40 4.24
CA LEU A 111 11.78 13.67 4.54
C LEU A 111 12.01 14.08 6.00
N LEU A 112 11.78 13.17 6.95
CA LEU A 112 11.98 13.48 8.37
C LEU A 112 13.45 13.78 8.68
N LEU A 113 14.38 12.99 8.16
CA LEU A 113 15.82 13.24 8.29
C LEU A 113 16.20 14.61 7.70
N ALA A 114 15.67 14.98 6.53
CA ALA A 114 15.92 16.26 5.89
C ALA A 114 15.35 17.43 6.71
N ARG A 115 14.10 17.33 7.19
CA ARG A 115 13.46 18.34 8.05
C ARG A 115 14.21 18.56 9.38
N GLN A 116 14.95 17.55 9.85
CA GLN A 116 15.80 17.61 11.04
C GLN A 116 17.28 17.96 10.74
N GLY A 117 17.62 18.35 9.51
CA GLY A 117 18.93 18.83 9.13
C GLY A 117 19.98 17.76 8.83
N TYR A 118 19.61 16.49 8.72
CA TYR A 118 20.56 15.39 8.45
C TYR A 118 20.99 15.29 6.97
N ARG A 119 20.36 16.01 6.06
CA ARG A 119 20.69 16.06 4.64
C ARG A 119 20.93 14.65 4.04
N PRO A 120 19.95 13.72 4.09
CA PRO A 120 20.15 12.32 3.73
C PRO A 120 20.59 12.15 2.26
N ILE A 121 21.33 11.07 1.99
CA ILE A 121 21.61 10.58 0.64
C ILE A 121 20.57 9.49 0.34
N VAL A 122 19.74 9.70 -0.67
CA VAL A 122 18.68 8.75 -1.06
C VAL A 122 19.10 8.05 -2.35
N LEU A 123 19.04 6.73 -2.33
CA LEU A 123 19.37 5.87 -3.47
C LEU A 123 18.12 5.17 -3.97
N GLU A 124 17.77 5.36 -5.23
CA GLU A 124 16.67 4.65 -5.88
C GLU A 124 17.20 3.87 -7.09
N ARG A 125 16.86 2.56 -7.15
CA ARG A 125 17.34 1.69 -8.23
C ARG A 125 16.79 2.06 -9.60
N GLY A 126 15.54 2.55 -9.64
CA GLY A 126 14.89 2.98 -10.86
C GLY A 126 15.02 4.47 -11.12
N PRO A 127 14.41 4.96 -12.20
CA PRO A 127 14.49 6.36 -12.61
C PRO A 127 13.54 7.25 -11.80
N ALA A 128 13.68 8.57 -12.01
CA ALA A 128 12.72 9.58 -11.60
C ALA A 128 11.34 9.32 -12.23
N LEU A 129 10.31 9.90 -11.63
CA LEU A 129 8.91 9.55 -11.95
C LEU A 129 8.55 9.79 -13.42
N GLU A 130 9.03 10.88 -14.01
CA GLU A 130 8.75 11.21 -15.42
C GLU A 130 9.29 10.16 -16.39
N GLU A 131 10.49 9.65 -16.14
CA GLU A 131 11.11 8.57 -16.94
C GLU A 131 10.46 7.22 -16.63
N ARG A 132 10.13 6.99 -15.36
CA ARG A 132 9.44 5.79 -14.92
C ARG A 132 8.07 5.63 -15.59
N VAL A 133 7.29 6.71 -15.69
CA VAL A 133 5.98 6.68 -16.39
C VAL A 133 6.17 6.25 -17.85
N LYS A 134 7.15 6.82 -18.55
CA LYS A 134 7.47 6.43 -19.93
C LYS A 134 7.85 4.96 -20.05
N ALA A 135 8.66 4.44 -19.13
CA ALA A 135 9.06 3.03 -19.12
C ALA A 135 7.86 2.09 -18.89
N VAL A 136 6.95 2.44 -17.98
CA VAL A 136 5.71 1.68 -17.73
C VAL A 136 4.78 1.72 -18.95
N GLU A 137 4.60 2.88 -19.57
CA GLU A 137 3.79 3.03 -20.78
C GLU A 137 4.41 2.28 -21.97
N HIS A 138 5.72 2.31 -22.12
CA HIS A 138 6.46 1.55 -23.13
C HIS A 138 6.26 0.04 -22.94
N PHE A 139 6.44 -0.46 -21.71
CA PHE A 139 6.20 -1.86 -21.38
C PHE A 139 4.74 -2.27 -21.67
N SER A 140 3.77 -1.44 -21.26
CA SER A 140 2.35 -1.67 -21.53
C SER A 140 2.06 -1.76 -23.04
N ALA A 141 2.72 -0.93 -23.86
CA ALA A 141 2.53 -0.89 -25.31
C ALA A 141 3.27 -2.02 -26.05
N THR A 142 4.50 -2.33 -25.68
CA THR A 142 5.39 -3.21 -26.46
C THR A 142 5.63 -4.58 -25.82
N GLY A 143 5.60 -4.69 -24.49
CA GLY A 143 6.06 -5.86 -23.74
C GLY A 143 7.57 -5.86 -23.49
N GLU A 144 8.29 -4.80 -23.81
CA GLU A 144 9.71 -4.66 -23.50
C GLU A 144 9.87 -4.19 -22.04
N LEU A 145 10.28 -5.12 -21.16
CA LEU A 145 10.42 -4.87 -19.74
C LEU A 145 11.79 -4.29 -19.39
N ASP A 146 11.81 -3.14 -18.71
CA ASP A 146 12.97 -2.70 -17.95
C ASP A 146 12.85 -3.21 -16.50
N GLU A 147 13.78 -4.09 -16.07
CA GLU A 147 13.76 -4.68 -14.72
C GLU A 147 14.02 -3.66 -13.60
N ASN A 148 14.56 -2.47 -13.91
CA ASN A 148 14.77 -1.39 -12.95
C ASN A 148 13.76 -0.25 -13.06
N ALA A 149 12.96 -0.17 -14.14
CA ALA A 149 11.98 0.88 -14.39
C ALA A 149 10.60 0.28 -14.73
N ASN A 150 9.79 0.01 -13.72
CA ASN A 150 8.48 -0.66 -13.89
C ASN A 150 7.52 -0.30 -12.76
N ILE A 151 6.39 -1.02 -12.62
CA ILE A 151 5.41 -0.79 -11.55
C ILE A 151 5.98 -1.06 -10.14
N GLN A 152 7.03 -1.86 -10.00
CA GLN A 152 7.63 -2.19 -8.70
C GLN A 152 8.76 -1.24 -8.30
N PHE A 153 9.56 -0.78 -9.27
CA PHE A 153 10.79 -0.02 -9.04
C PHE A 153 10.76 1.35 -9.70
N GLY A 154 11.43 2.31 -9.06
CA GLY A 154 11.50 3.72 -9.42
C GLY A 154 10.85 4.61 -8.36
N GLU A 155 10.97 5.92 -8.52
CA GLU A 155 10.48 6.94 -7.59
C GLU A 155 9.05 6.66 -7.10
N GLY A 156 8.85 6.65 -5.77
CA GLY A 156 7.58 6.37 -5.10
C GLY A 156 7.26 4.89 -4.90
N GLY A 157 8.08 3.96 -5.43
CA GLY A 157 7.90 2.51 -5.28
C GLY A 157 6.61 1.98 -5.90
N ALA A 158 6.20 0.77 -5.53
CA ALA A 158 5.00 0.10 -6.07
C ALA A 158 3.69 0.86 -5.79
N GLY A 159 3.64 1.66 -4.74
CA GLY A 159 2.47 2.46 -4.38
C GLY A 159 2.06 3.50 -5.42
N THR A 160 3.00 4.00 -6.23
CA THR A 160 2.77 5.02 -7.25
C THR A 160 1.76 4.61 -8.32
N PHE A 161 1.78 3.33 -8.71
CA PHE A 161 0.89 2.75 -9.71
C PHE A 161 -0.17 1.84 -9.07
N SER A 162 -0.82 2.35 -8.03
CA SER A 162 -1.89 1.66 -7.29
C SER A 162 -3.12 2.56 -7.17
N ASP A 163 -4.14 2.14 -6.42
CA ASP A 163 -5.27 2.99 -6.05
C ASP A 163 -4.87 4.13 -5.07
N GLY A 164 -3.66 4.08 -4.51
CA GLY A 164 -3.22 5.08 -3.55
C GLY A 164 -3.99 5.05 -2.23
N LYS A 165 -4.42 3.86 -1.76
CA LYS A 165 -5.13 3.72 -0.49
C LYS A 165 -4.25 4.11 0.69
N LEU A 166 -4.81 4.96 1.55
CA LEU A 166 -4.18 5.36 2.81
C LEU A 166 -4.82 4.64 4.02
N THR A 167 -5.69 3.67 3.78
CA THR A 167 -6.28 2.86 4.85
C THR A 167 -5.23 1.95 5.50
N THR A 168 -5.22 1.93 6.82
CA THR A 168 -4.35 1.07 7.61
C THR A 168 -5.07 0.54 8.84
N ARG A 169 -4.55 -0.55 9.42
CA ARG A 169 -5.03 -1.11 10.69
C ARG A 169 -4.11 -0.77 11.87
N ILE A 170 -3.00 -0.07 11.60
CA ILE A 170 -2.13 0.39 12.68
C ILE A 170 -2.82 1.57 13.39
N GLY A 171 -2.90 1.50 14.72
CA GLY A 171 -3.44 2.57 15.56
C GLY A 171 -2.34 3.56 15.98
N ASP A 172 -1.55 4.07 15.02
CA ASP A 172 -0.41 4.94 15.27
C ASP A 172 -0.76 6.41 15.07
N GLU A 173 -0.32 7.26 15.96
CA GLU A 173 -0.49 8.72 15.86
C GLU A 173 0.23 9.33 14.64
N LEU A 174 1.34 8.71 14.21
CA LEU A 174 2.08 9.13 13.02
C LEU A 174 1.26 9.03 11.71
N CYS A 175 0.15 8.29 11.70
CA CYS A 175 -0.77 8.29 10.56
C CYS A 175 -1.33 9.70 10.29
N GLY A 176 -1.54 10.50 11.34
CA GLY A 176 -1.95 11.91 11.23
C GLY A 176 -0.88 12.73 10.51
N PHE A 177 0.37 12.61 10.94
CA PHE A 177 1.51 13.29 10.32
C PHE A 177 1.67 12.90 8.83
N VAL A 178 1.57 11.62 8.50
CA VAL A 178 1.62 11.18 7.08
C VAL A 178 0.50 11.82 6.27
N THR A 179 -0.72 11.90 6.80
CA THR A 179 -1.86 12.53 6.12
C THR A 179 -1.63 14.03 5.93
N GLU A 180 -1.11 14.74 6.94
CA GLU A 180 -0.76 16.16 6.87
C GLU A 180 0.29 16.42 5.79
N VAL A 181 1.37 15.64 5.75
CA VAL A 181 2.39 15.74 4.69
C VAL A 181 1.79 15.54 3.30
N PHE A 182 0.92 14.54 3.12
CA PHE A 182 0.26 14.38 1.82
C PHE A 182 -0.58 15.59 1.43
N LEU A 183 -1.31 16.20 2.37
CA LEU A 183 -2.09 17.42 2.15
C LEU A 183 -1.22 18.63 1.82
N GLU A 184 -0.10 18.83 2.54
CA GLU A 184 0.90 19.85 2.29
C GLU A 184 1.45 19.77 0.85
N HIS A 185 1.56 18.54 0.33
CA HIS A 185 2.10 18.27 -1.00
C HIS A 185 1.04 18.09 -2.09
N GLY A 186 -0.19 18.53 -1.84
CA GLY A 186 -1.23 18.64 -2.86
C GLY A 186 -2.12 17.41 -3.03
N ALA A 187 -2.15 16.51 -2.07
CA ALA A 187 -3.15 15.45 -2.08
C ALA A 187 -4.58 16.01 -1.92
N PRO A 188 -5.61 15.29 -2.42
CA PRO A 188 -7.00 15.70 -2.29
C PRO A 188 -7.39 15.93 -0.82
N LYS A 189 -8.09 17.02 -0.53
CA LYS A 189 -8.45 17.42 0.84
C LYS A 189 -9.30 16.38 1.56
N GLU A 190 -10.10 15.63 0.83
CA GLU A 190 -10.99 14.59 1.36
C GLU A 190 -10.27 13.42 2.02
N ILE A 191 -8.97 13.21 1.79
CA ILE A 191 -8.19 12.20 2.52
C ILE A 191 -8.15 12.47 4.02
N ALA A 192 -8.35 13.71 4.44
CA ALA A 192 -8.38 14.11 5.84
C ALA A 192 -9.57 13.54 6.62
N TRP A 193 -10.69 13.26 5.94
CA TRP A 193 -11.93 12.85 6.63
C TRP A 193 -12.62 11.61 6.07
N GLN A 194 -12.28 11.13 4.88
CA GLN A 194 -12.87 9.90 4.37
C GLN A 194 -12.45 8.69 5.22
N GLN A 195 -13.42 7.79 5.53
CA GLN A 195 -13.14 6.54 6.26
C GLN A 195 -12.15 5.64 5.52
N LYS A 196 -12.20 5.65 4.19
CA LYS A 196 -11.34 4.89 3.30
C LYS A 196 -10.66 5.85 2.32
N PRO A 197 -9.69 6.65 2.81
CA PRO A 197 -9.03 7.64 1.99
C PRO A 197 -8.15 7.00 0.91
N HIS A 198 -8.17 7.59 -0.27
CA HIS A 198 -7.31 7.23 -1.39
C HIS A 198 -6.89 8.48 -2.16
N VAL A 199 -5.75 8.42 -2.80
CA VAL A 199 -5.21 9.54 -3.60
C VAL A 199 -5.46 9.32 -5.08
N GLY A 200 -5.38 8.09 -5.55
CA GLY A 200 -5.40 7.73 -6.97
C GLY A 200 -4.01 7.82 -7.61
N THR A 201 -3.75 6.94 -8.57
CA THR A 201 -2.43 6.86 -9.22
C THR A 201 -2.02 8.14 -9.94
N ASP A 202 -2.98 8.88 -10.49
CA ASP A 202 -2.79 10.15 -11.20
C ASP A 202 -2.30 11.28 -10.29
N LEU A 203 -2.95 11.47 -9.14
CA LEU A 203 -2.63 12.57 -8.22
C LEU A 203 -1.43 12.23 -7.33
N LEU A 204 -1.27 10.96 -6.95
CA LEU A 204 -0.18 10.51 -6.09
C LEU A 204 1.21 10.81 -6.68
N ARG A 205 1.34 10.78 -7.99
CA ARG A 205 2.58 11.12 -8.70
C ARG A 205 3.05 12.54 -8.36
N GLY A 206 2.16 13.53 -8.41
CA GLY A 206 2.47 14.91 -8.06
C GLY A 206 2.88 15.08 -6.60
N VAL A 207 2.21 14.38 -5.70
CA VAL A 207 2.52 14.40 -4.25
C VAL A 207 3.93 13.85 -3.99
N ILE A 208 4.26 12.70 -4.56
CA ILE A 208 5.59 12.07 -4.39
C ILE A 208 6.70 12.99 -4.90
N THR A 209 6.56 13.53 -6.11
CA THR A 209 7.54 14.46 -6.68
C THR A 209 7.69 15.74 -5.83
N SER A 210 6.61 16.25 -5.27
CA SER A 210 6.63 17.42 -4.38
C SER A 210 7.40 17.14 -3.09
N ILE A 211 7.18 15.97 -2.45
CA ILE A 211 7.93 15.55 -1.25
C ILE A 211 9.42 15.39 -1.57
N ARG A 212 9.79 14.76 -2.69
CA ARG A 212 11.20 14.65 -3.11
C ARG A 212 11.86 16.02 -3.26
N ARG A 213 11.17 16.97 -3.90
CA ARG A 213 11.70 18.34 -4.06
C ARG A 213 11.92 19.04 -2.72
N GLU A 214 11.09 18.80 -1.71
CA GLU A 214 11.33 19.30 -0.36
C GLU A 214 12.60 18.69 0.25
N ILE A 215 12.80 17.37 0.12
CA ILE A 215 14.02 16.69 0.59
C ILE A 215 15.26 17.33 -0.05
N GLU A 216 15.25 17.56 -1.37
CA GLU A 216 16.34 18.18 -2.11
C GLU A 216 16.56 19.65 -1.66
N ALA A 217 15.48 20.43 -1.47
CA ALA A 217 15.55 21.82 -1.00
C ALA A 217 16.13 21.94 0.41
N LEU A 218 15.96 20.92 1.25
CA LEU A 218 16.52 20.83 2.60
C LEU A 218 17.96 20.26 2.61
N GLY A 219 18.61 20.13 1.45
CA GLY A 219 19.98 19.68 1.31
C GLY A 219 20.17 18.16 1.23
N GLY A 220 19.08 17.39 1.09
CA GLY A 220 19.17 15.99 0.74
C GLY A 220 19.61 15.79 -0.73
N GLU A 221 20.16 14.64 -1.04
CA GLU A 221 20.53 14.25 -2.40
C GLU A 221 19.76 13.01 -2.83
N VAL A 222 19.26 12.96 -4.07
CA VAL A 222 18.57 11.79 -4.61
C VAL A 222 19.31 11.27 -5.84
N HIS A 223 19.81 10.04 -5.75
CA HIS A 223 20.51 9.32 -6.80
C HIS A 223 19.60 8.26 -7.40
N PHE A 224 19.06 8.54 -8.57
CA PHE A 224 18.30 7.60 -9.36
C PHE A 224 19.19 6.61 -10.12
N ASN A 225 18.62 5.52 -10.62
CA ASN A 225 19.34 4.46 -11.33
C ASN A 225 20.51 3.89 -10.53
N THR A 226 20.37 3.90 -9.20
CA THR A 226 21.44 3.53 -8.26
C THR A 226 20.95 2.44 -7.31
N ALA A 227 21.26 1.17 -7.66
CA ALA A 227 20.88 0.01 -6.89
C ALA A 227 21.97 -0.38 -5.88
N LEU A 228 21.56 -0.78 -4.67
CA LEU A 228 22.43 -1.35 -3.64
C LEU A 228 22.94 -2.71 -4.09
N THR A 229 24.27 -2.92 -4.07
CA THR A 229 24.93 -4.17 -4.50
C THR A 229 25.77 -4.84 -3.42
N GLY A 230 26.00 -4.18 -2.29
CA GLY A 230 26.75 -4.78 -1.18
C GLY A 230 26.99 -3.84 -0.01
N PHE A 231 27.56 -4.41 1.04
CA PHE A 231 27.96 -3.72 2.28
C PHE A 231 29.46 -3.78 2.50
N GLU A 232 29.99 -2.74 3.12
CA GLU A 232 31.33 -2.72 3.70
C GLU A 232 31.18 -2.75 5.23
N ARG A 233 31.89 -3.70 5.87
CA ARG A 233 31.76 -3.95 7.30
C ARG A 233 33.13 -3.91 7.97
N ARG A 234 33.16 -3.39 9.19
CA ARG A 234 34.31 -3.46 10.08
C ARG A 234 33.80 -3.73 11.51
N ASP A 235 34.31 -4.77 12.15
CA ASP A 235 33.98 -5.13 13.54
C ASP A 235 32.46 -5.24 13.81
N GLY A 236 31.72 -5.88 12.88
CA GLY A 236 30.27 -6.08 13.00
C GLY A 236 29.42 -4.82 12.73
N ARG A 237 30.03 -3.72 12.29
CA ARG A 237 29.38 -2.45 11.98
C ARG A 237 29.45 -2.13 10.49
N LEU A 238 28.42 -1.47 10.00
CA LEU A 238 28.39 -0.88 8.67
C LEU A 238 29.36 0.32 8.63
N VAL A 239 30.22 0.38 7.61
CA VAL A 239 31.14 1.51 7.36
C VAL A 239 30.98 2.07 5.95
N GLY A 240 30.27 1.36 5.07
CA GLY A 240 30.01 1.81 3.72
C GLY A 240 29.09 0.84 2.97
N ILE A 241 28.64 1.28 1.82
CA ILE A 241 27.83 0.50 0.88
C ILE A 241 28.39 0.59 -0.52
N ARG A 242 28.16 -0.44 -1.31
CA ARG A 242 28.44 -0.49 -2.75
C ARG A 242 27.14 -0.45 -3.52
N THR A 243 27.15 0.28 -4.62
CA THR A 243 25.99 0.45 -5.51
C THR A 243 26.40 0.33 -6.96
N THR A 244 25.45 0.32 -7.87
CA THR A 244 25.69 0.42 -9.32
C THR A 244 26.28 1.77 -9.72
N GLY A 245 26.11 2.81 -8.90
CA GLY A 245 26.63 4.17 -9.13
C GLY A 245 27.92 4.50 -8.37
N GLY A 246 28.53 3.51 -7.66
CA GLY A 246 29.75 3.70 -6.87
C GLY A 246 29.60 3.28 -5.41
N ALA A 247 30.57 3.66 -4.59
CA ALA A 247 30.57 3.39 -3.16
C ALA A 247 30.26 4.66 -2.35
N PHE A 248 29.51 4.49 -1.26
CA PHE A 248 29.19 5.56 -0.33
C PHE A 248 29.66 5.16 1.08
N PRO A 249 30.45 5.98 1.76
CA PRO A 249 30.70 5.78 3.18
C PRO A 249 29.37 5.94 3.94
N CYS A 250 29.07 5.03 4.84
CA CYS A 250 27.78 4.97 5.50
C CYS A 250 27.85 4.20 6.81
N GLU A 251 27.40 4.80 7.89
CA GLU A 251 27.29 4.19 9.22
C GLU A 251 25.84 4.12 9.72
N ALA A 252 24.90 4.75 8.99
CA ALA A 252 23.47 4.66 9.23
C ALA A 252 22.72 4.50 7.90
N LEU A 253 22.26 3.28 7.60
CA LEU A 253 21.56 2.91 6.37
C LEU A 253 20.12 2.53 6.67
N VAL A 254 19.16 3.33 6.19
CA VAL A 254 17.75 2.96 6.14
C VAL A 254 17.52 2.03 4.94
N PHE A 255 17.20 0.76 5.22
CA PHE A 255 17.02 -0.28 4.20
C PHE A 255 15.53 -0.43 3.86
N ALA A 256 15.07 0.29 2.82
CA ALA A 256 13.66 0.43 2.42
C ALA A 256 13.38 -0.02 0.98
N VAL A 257 14.00 -1.09 0.50
CA VAL A 257 14.09 -1.56 -0.90
C VAL A 257 12.78 -2.07 -1.51
N GLY A 258 11.70 -2.21 -0.73
CA GLY A 258 10.41 -2.78 -1.18
C GLY A 258 10.41 -4.30 -1.31
N HIS A 259 9.21 -4.88 -1.44
CA HIS A 259 8.99 -6.34 -1.38
C HIS A 259 9.47 -7.11 -2.63
N SER A 260 9.72 -6.42 -3.73
CA SER A 260 10.10 -7.04 -5.01
C SER A 260 11.60 -7.11 -5.28
N ALA A 261 12.45 -6.57 -4.39
CA ALA A 261 13.91 -6.51 -4.54
C ALA A 261 14.58 -7.88 -4.22
N ARG A 262 14.22 -8.91 -4.97
CA ARG A 262 14.64 -10.31 -4.72
C ARG A 262 16.13 -10.54 -4.94
N ASP A 263 16.74 -9.80 -5.85
CA ASP A 263 18.18 -9.74 -6.06
C ASP A 263 18.89 -9.19 -4.82
N THR A 264 18.37 -8.11 -4.26
CA THR A 264 18.90 -7.52 -3.02
C THR A 264 18.72 -8.47 -1.83
N PHE A 265 17.59 -9.21 -1.72
CA PHE A 265 17.44 -10.25 -0.71
C PHE A 265 18.46 -11.38 -0.89
N GLY A 266 18.73 -11.77 -2.14
CA GLY A 266 19.81 -12.72 -2.47
C GLY A 266 21.16 -12.21 -1.98
N MET A 267 21.51 -10.97 -2.30
CA MET A 267 22.76 -10.31 -1.88
C MET A 267 22.89 -10.27 -0.34
N LEU A 268 21.81 -9.98 0.40
CA LEU A 268 21.81 -10.03 1.87
C LEU A 268 22.20 -11.42 2.38
N MET A 269 21.51 -12.46 1.88
CA MET A 269 21.76 -13.86 2.28
C MET A 269 23.17 -14.33 1.88
N ASP A 270 23.65 -13.96 0.71
CA ASP A 270 25.00 -14.29 0.23
C ASP A 270 26.10 -13.56 1.02
N SER A 271 25.75 -12.39 1.57
CA SER A 271 26.64 -11.68 2.50
C SER A 271 26.59 -12.20 3.94
N GLY A 272 25.85 -13.30 4.19
CA GLY A 272 25.79 -13.95 5.48
C GLY A 272 24.74 -13.39 6.46
N LEU A 273 23.86 -12.49 6.01
CA LEU A 273 22.71 -12.05 6.82
C LEU A 273 21.60 -13.09 6.75
N VAL A 274 21.04 -13.44 7.91
CA VAL A 274 19.93 -14.39 8.02
C VAL A 274 18.62 -13.64 7.87
N LEU A 275 17.83 -14.01 6.85
CA LEU A 275 16.47 -13.59 6.67
C LEU A 275 15.51 -14.66 7.17
N GLU A 276 14.40 -14.24 7.76
CA GLU A 276 13.32 -15.14 8.14
C GLU A 276 12.29 -15.25 7.02
N CYS A 277 11.68 -16.41 6.86
CA CYS A 277 10.55 -16.60 5.96
C CYS A 277 9.32 -15.89 6.54
N LYS A 278 8.69 -14.99 5.78
CA LYS A 278 7.50 -14.25 6.18
C LYS A 278 6.28 -14.76 5.40
N PRO A 279 5.11 -14.96 6.06
CA PRO A 279 3.88 -15.29 5.34
C PRO A 279 3.52 -14.24 4.29
N PHE A 280 3.05 -14.72 3.13
CA PHE A 280 2.50 -13.93 2.05
C PHE A 280 1.29 -14.66 1.43
N SER A 281 0.78 -14.20 0.31
CA SER A 281 -0.35 -14.87 -0.34
C SER A 281 -0.20 -14.84 -1.85
N VAL A 282 -0.81 -15.84 -2.50
CA VAL A 282 -0.79 -15.99 -3.95
C VAL A 282 -2.21 -16.25 -4.47
N GLY A 283 -2.49 -15.85 -5.71
CA GLY A 283 -3.79 -16.07 -6.32
C GLY A 283 -3.98 -15.28 -7.60
N PHE A 284 -5.16 -14.76 -7.81
CA PHE A 284 -5.57 -14.17 -9.08
C PHE A 284 -6.26 -12.83 -8.85
N ARG A 285 -6.29 -11.98 -9.87
CA ARG A 285 -7.02 -10.72 -9.87
C ARG A 285 -8.42 -10.95 -10.44
N ALA A 286 -9.46 -10.77 -9.62
CA ALA A 286 -10.85 -10.88 -10.01
C ALA A 286 -11.37 -9.55 -10.56
N GLU A 287 -12.08 -9.56 -11.69
CA GLU A 287 -12.76 -8.41 -12.28
C GLU A 287 -14.27 -8.63 -12.36
N HIS A 288 -15.01 -7.59 -11.97
CA HIS A 288 -16.47 -7.51 -12.01
C HIS A 288 -16.90 -6.15 -12.57
N LEU A 289 -18.12 -6.02 -13.05
CA LEU A 289 -18.67 -4.68 -13.28
C LEU A 289 -18.81 -3.93 -11.93
N GLN A 290 -18.28 -2.72 -11.86
CA GLN A 290 -18.39 -1.88 -10.66
C GLN A 290 -19.86 -1.65 -10.27
N SER A 291 -20.74 -1.46 -11.26
CA SER A 291 -22.18 -1.28 -11.05
C SER A 291 -22.86 -2.47 -10.38
N GLU A 292 -22.46 -3.71 -10.71
CA GLU A 292 -23.02 -4.91 -10.08
C GLU A 292 -22.55 -5.07 -8.63
N ILE A 293 -21.29 -4.74 -8.37
CA ILE A 293 -20.77 -4.68 -6.99
C ILE A 293 -21.54 -3.63 -6.18
N GLU A 294 -21.76 -2.43 -6.72
CA GLU A 294 -22.52 -1.38 -6.04
C GLU A 294 -23.98 -1.76 -5.79
N LYS A 295 -24.64 -2.45 -6.72
CA LYS A 295 -25.99 -2.98 -6.50
C LYS A 295 -26.04 -4.00 -5.36
N SER A 296 -25.04 -4.87 -5.28
CA SER A 296 -24.96 -5.84 -4.17
C SER A 296 -24.69 -5.19 -2.82
N LEU A 297 -23.92 -4.08 -2.77
CA LEU A 297 -23.56 -3.39 -1.53
C LEU A 297 -24.61 -2.36 -1.07
N TYR A 298 -25.22 -1.62 -2.02
CA TYR A 298 -26.06 -0.46 -1.76
C TYR A 298 -27.52 -0.68 -2.16
N HIS A 299 -27.84 -1.81 -2.80
CA HIS A 299 -29.19 -2.18 -3.26
C HIS A 299 -29.83 -1.07 -4.11
N GLU A 300 -31.03 -0.62 -3.77
CA GLU A 300 -31.74 0.43 -4.49
C GLU A 300 -31.06 1.81 -4.44
N ALA A 301 -30.17 2.03 -3.47
CA ALA A 301 -29.40 3.26 -3.35
C ALA A 301 -28.15 3.30 -4.25
N ALA A 302 -27.85 2.23 -4.99
CA ALA A 302 -26.71 2.18 -5.89
C ALA A 302 -26.76 3.34 -6.91
N GLY A 303 -25.64 4.02 -7.10
CA GLY A 303 -25.54 5.21 -7.96
C GLY A 303 -25.97 6.52 -7.30
N HIS A 304 -26.38 6.53 -6.03
CA HIS A 304 -26.68 7.78 -5.33
C HIS A 304 -25.41 8.63 -5.17
N PRO A 305 -25.41 9.93 -5.51
CA PRO A 305 -24.19 10.77 -5.57
C PRO A 305 -23.50 10.97 -4.21
N ALA A 306 -24.20 10.81 -3.10
CA ALA A 306 -23.61 10.88 -1.76
C ALA A 306 -22.89 9.58 -1.32
N LEU A 307 -23.01 8.50 -2.09
CA LEU A 307 -22.32 7.25 -1.80
C LEU A 307 -20.95 7.22 -2.48
N PRO A 308 -19.89 6.77 -1.78
CA PRO A 308 -18.62 6.48 -2.43
C PRO A 308 -18.76 5.30 -3.38
N ARG A 309 -17.79 5.13 -4.27
CA ARG A 309 -17.70 3.92 -5.08
C ARG A 309 -17.65 2.69 -4.17
N GLY A 310 -18.46 1.69 -4.53
CA GLY A 310 -18.58 0.47 -3.75
C GLY A 310 -17.25 -0.28 -3.69
N GLU A 311 -16.77 -0.54 -2.48
CA GLU A 311 -15.59 -1.38 -2.26
C GLU A 311 -15.85 -2.43 -1.17
N TYR A 312 -15.25 -3.58 -1.33
CA TYR A 312 -15.42 -4.72 -0.44
C TYR A 312 -14.09 -5.24 0.09
N GLN A 313 -14.16 -5.90 1.23
CA GLN A 313 -13.09 -6.71 1.79
C GLN A 313 -13.70 -8.01 2.29
N LEU A 314 -13.32 -9.12 1.65
CA LEU A 314 -13.83 -10.44 1.95
C LEU A 314 -12.71 -11.32 2.51
N SER A 315 -13.07 -12.21 3.42
CA SER A 315 -12.18 -13.24 3.92
C SER A 315 -12.98 -14.50 4.25
N GLN A 316 -12.36 -15.65 4.08
CA GLN A 316 -12.92 -16.95 4.41
C GLN A 316 -11.81 -17.88 4.89
N HIS A 317 -11.97 -18.42 6.08
CA HIS A 317 -11.13 -19.53 6.53
C HIS A 317 -11.57 -20.82 5.87
N VAL A 318 -10.63 -21.52 5.27
CA VAL A 318 -10.78 -22.82 4.65
C VAL A 318 -9.70 -23.72 5.27
N GLU A 319 -10.11 -24.62 6.16
CA GLU A 319 -9.19 -25.44 6.97
C GLU A 319 -8.14 -24.59 7.68
N LYS A 320 -6.86 -24.84 7.43
CA LYS A 320 -5.73 -24.11 8.02
C LYS A 320 -5.34 -22.82 7.30
N ARG A 321 -5.97 -22.51 6.15
CA ARG A 321 -5.61 -21.34 5.32
C ARG A 321 -6.70 -20.29 5.33
N CYS A 322 -6.32 -19.07 4.98
CA CYS A 322 -7.26 -17.97 4.76
C CYS A 322 -7.26 -17.59 3.28
N VAL A 323 -8.45 -17.55 2.68
CA VAL A 323 -8.69 -16.91 1.39
C VAL A 323 -9.23 -15.52 1.67
N TYR A 324 -8.64 -14.50 1.05
CA TYR A 324 -9.10 -13.12 1.25
C TYR A 324 -8.93 -12.27 0.01
N THR A 325 -9.70 -11.18 -0.04
CA THR A 325 -9.53 -10.17 -1.08
C THR A 325 -8.50 -9.13 -0.62
N PHE A 326 -7.60 -8.78 -1.52
CA PHE A 326 -6.53 -7.82 -1.26
C PHE A 326 -6.53 -6.72 -2.32
N CYS A 327 -6.20 -5.50 -1.91
CA CYS A 327 -6.07 -4.33 -2.79
C CYS A 327 -7.22 -4.21 -3.82
N MET A 328 -8.48 -4.23 -3.34
CA MET A 328 -9.64 -3.99 -4.20
C MET A 328 -9.59 -2.56 -4.74
N CYS A 329 -9.71 -2.41 -6.06
CA CYS A 329 -9.62 -1.15 -6.79
C CYS A 329 -10.97 -0.85 -7.46
N PRO A 330 -11.83 -0.02 -6.84
CA PRO A 330 -13.10 0.39 -7.43
C PRO A 330 -12.88 1.21 -8.70
N GLY A 331 -13.68 0.95 -9.75
CA GLY A 331 -13.55 1.69 -11.01
C GLY A 331 -12.14 1.68 -11.57
N GLY A 332 -11.40 0.60 -11.33
CA GLY A 332 -9.99 0.47 -11.65
C GLY A 332 -9.71 -0.54 -12.76
N GLN A 333 -8.44 -0.81 -12.95
CA GLN A 333 -7.94 -1.74 -13.96
C GLN A 333 -6.89 -2.68 -13.39
N VAL A 334 -6.76 -3.86 -14.00
CA VAL A 334 -5.67 -4.79 -13.76
C VAL A 334 -4.48 -4.35 -14.59
N VAL A 335 -3.28 -4.38 -14.01
CA VAL A 335 -2.05 -3.89 -14.65
C VAL A 335 -0.96 -4.95 -14.65
N ALA A 336 -0.11 -4.91 -15.68
CA ALA A 336 1.06 -5.76 -15.80
C ALA A 336 2.18 -5.26 -14.88
N SER A 337 2.45 -6.01 -13.81
CA SER A 337 3.33 -5.62 -12.71
C SER A 337 4.61 -6.46 -12.63
N ALA A 338 5.05 -6.99 -13.78
CA ALA A 338 6.31 -7.71 -13.89
C ALA A 338 7.50 -6.82 -13.54
N SER A 339 8.54 -7.41 -12.94
CA SER A 339 9.84 -6.77 -12.70
C SER A 339 11.02 -7.70 -12.91
N GLU A 340 10.78 -8.90 -13.40
CA GLU A 340 11.78 -9.87 -13.82
C GLU A 340 11.37 -10.45 -15.17
N THR A 341 12.32 -10.59 -16.08
CA THR A 341 12.09 -11.07 -17.45
C THR A 341 11.48 -12.47 -17.47
N GLY A 342 10.50 -12.68 -18.36
CA GLY A 342 9.83 -13.96 -18.54
C GLY A 342 8.91 -14.36 -17.37
N ARG A 343 8.36 -13.39 -16.64
CA ARG A 343 7.45 -13.60 -15.51
C ARG A 343 6.25 -12.68 -15.60
N VAL A 344 5.06 -13.21 -15.41
CA VAL A 344 3.80 -12.43 -15.34
C VAL A 344 3.38 -12.24 -13.90
N VAL A 345 3.14 -10.99 -13.55
CA VAL A 345 2.56 -10.58 -12.27
C VAL A 345 1.45 -9.58 -12.55
N THR A 346 0.29 -9.79 -11.93
CA THR A 346 -0.81 -8.84 -11.97
C THR A 346 -0.85 -7.98 -10.71
N ASN A 347 -1.33 -6.75 -10.84
CA ASN A 347 -1.72 -5.89 -9.74
C ASN A 347 -2.94 -5.07 -10.17
N GLY A 348 -3.46 -4.20 -9.32
CA GLY A 348 -4.57 -3.32 -9.64
C GLY A 348 -4.24 -1.87 -9.34
N MET A 349 -4.81 -0.97 -10.15
CA MET A 349 -4.76 0.46 -9.90
C MET A 349 -6.09 1.14 -10.20
N SER A 350 -6.30 2.33 -9.64
CA SER A 350 -7.40 3.22 -9.99
C SER A 350 -6.90 4.65 -10.07
N TYR A 351 -7.53 5.44 -10.93
CA TYR A 351 -7.45 6.90 -10.87
C TYR A 351 -8.22 7.44 -9.66
N HIS A 352 -7.94 8.67 -9.28
CA HIS A 352 -8.66 9.32 -8.18
C HIS A 352 -10.18 9.29 -8.36
N ALA A 353 -10.66 9.55 -9.56
CA ALA A 353 -12.09 9.56 -9.90
C ALA A 353 -12.76 8.17 -9.79
N ARG A 354 -12.02 7.07 -9.82
CA ARG A 354 -12.54 5.69 -9.75
C ARG A 354 -13.73 5.46 -10.69
N ASN A 355 -13.68 6.02 -11.90
CA ASN A 355 -14.78 6.07 -12.87
C ASN A 355 -14.73 4.99 -13.94
N GLY A 356 -13.80 4.04 -13.84
CA GLY A 356 -13.73 2.88 -14.72
C GLY A 356 -14.95 1.96 -14.57
N LYS A 357 -15.18 1.13 -15.59
CA LYS A 357 -16.32 0.20 -15.63
C LYS A 357 -16.18 -0.96 -14.66
N ASN A 358 -14.95 -1.43 -14.44
CA ASN A 358 -14.67 -2.61 -13.63
C ASN A 358 -14.28 -2.24 -12.21
N ALA A 359 -14.68 -3.10 -11.28
CA ALA A 359 -14.04 -3.28 -9.99
C ALA A 359 -13.05 -4.43 -10.09
N ASN A 360 -11.87 -4.33 -9.52
CA ASN A 360 -10.97 -5.47 -9.44
C ASN A 360 -10.38 -5.66 -8.04
N ALA A 361 -10.08 -6.89 -7.67
CA ALA A 361 -9.44 -7.23 -6.41
C ALA A 361 -8.60 -8.51 -6.57
N ALA A 362 -7.45 -8.58 -5.92
CA ALA A 362 -6.79 -9.86 -5.76
C ALA A 362 -7.64 -10.79 -4.88
N VAL A 363 -7.80 -12.04 -5.30
CA VAL A 363 -8.33 -13.15 -4.50
C VAL A 363 -7.20 -14.11 -4.26
N VAL A 364 -6.74 -14.16 -3.03
CA VAL A 364 -5.48 -14.82 -2.68
C VAL A 364 -5.63 -15.77 -1.51
N VAL A 365 -4.79 -16.79 -1.48
CA VAL A 365 -4.66 -17.76 -0.39
C VAL A 365 -3.33 -17.60 0.32
N SER A 366 -3.36 -17.67 1.65
CA SER A 366 -2.15 -17.52 2.48
C SER A 366 -1.21 -18.73 2.36
N VAL A 367 0.09 -18.42 2.28
CA VAL A 367 1.21 -19.37 2.38
C VAL A 367 2.21 -18.85 3.42
N GLY A 368 2.93 -19.73 4.07
CA GLY A 368 3.81 -19.36 5.17
C GLY A 368 5.10 -20.19 5.24
N GLY A 369 5.87 -19.97 6.30
CA GLY A 369 7.17 -20.63 6.47
C GLY A 369 7.11 -22.16 6.41
N GLU A 370 6.02 -22.76 6.88
CA GLU A 370 5.83 -24.23 6.84
C GLU A 370 5.81 -24.76 5.39
N ASP A 371 5.23 -24.03 4.45
CA ASP A 371 5.16 -24.40 3.03
C ASP A 371 6.55 -24.46 2.37
N PHE A 372 7.52 -23.79 2.95
CA PHE A 372 8.89 -23.63 2.41
C PHE A 372 9.97 -24.24 3.31
N GLY A 373 9.58 -24.95 4.39
CA GLY A 373 10.52 -25.47 5.37
C GLY A 373 11.31 -24.40 6.10
N GLY A 374 10.77 -23.20 6.24
CA GLY A 374 11.42 -22.04 6.87
C GLY A 374 12.50 -21.37 6.01
N ASP A 375 12.74 -21.81 4.78
CA ASP A 375 13.78 -21.30 3.89
C ASP A 375 13.26 -20.13 3.04
N PRO A 376 13.74 -18.88 3.25
CA PRO A 376 13.35 -17.73 2.46
C PRO A 376 13.72 -17.83 0.98
N ARG A 377 14.78 -18.57 0.62
CA ARG A 377 15.14 -18.80 -0.78
C ARG A 377 14.09 -19.64 -1.51
N ARG A 378 13.52 -20.64 -0.82
CA ARG A 378 12.41 -21.44 -1.37
C ARG A 378 11.15 -20.63 -1.53
N ALA A 379 10.84 -19.71 -0.60
CA ALA A 379 9.70 -18.81 -0.71
C ALA A 379 9.81 -17.89 -1.94
N ILE A 380 11.00 -17.32 -2.16
CA ILE A 380 11.28 -16.49 -3.35
C ILE A 380 11.23 -17.33 -4.64
N ALA A 381 11.80 -18.54 -4.62
CA ALA A 381 11.78 -19.46 -5.77
C ALA A 381 10.36 -19.87 -6.14
N PHE A 382 9.50 -20.12 -5.16
CA PHE A 382 8.10 -20.46 -5.36
C PHE A 382 7.34 -19.32 -6.08
N GLN A 383 7.51 -18.07 -5.66
CA GLN A 383 6.91 -16.93 -6.38
C GLN A 383 7.39 -16.88 -7.83
N ARG A 384 8.71 -17.01 -8.06
CA ARG A 384 9.32 -16.99 -9.40
C ARG A 384 8.82 -18.12 -10.30
N GLU A 385 8.64 -19.32 -9.75
CA GLU A 385 8.10 -20.46 -10.48
C GLU A 385 6.66 -20.21 -10.93
N LEU A 386 5.81 -19.73 -10.04
CA LEU A 386 4.41 -19.42 -10.37
C LEU A 386 4.32 -18.32 -11.44
N GLU A 387 5.12 -17.28 -11.32
CA GLU A 387 5.18 -16.16 -12.28
C GLU A 387 5.67 -16.61 -13.67
N ALA A 388 6.65 -17.54 -13.71
CA ALA A 388 7.14 -18.12 -14.96
C ALA A 388 6.10 -19.06 -15.62
N LYS A 389 5.37 -19.86 -14.82
CA LYS A 389 4.23 -20.67 -15.32
C LYS A 389 3.14 -19.79 -15.92
N ALA A 390 2.81 -18.66 -15.27
CA ALA A 390 1.83 -17.72 -15.78
C ALA A 390 2.29 -17.08 -17.10
N TYR A 391 3.55 -16.67 -17.20
CA TYR A 391 4.14 -16.17 -18.45
C TYR A 391 4.04 -17.21 -19.58
N ALA A 392 4.46 -18.45 -19.32
CA ALA A 392 4.39 -19.53 -20.32
C ALA A 392 2.96 -19.81 -20.79
N ALA A 393 1.98 -19.75 -19.88
CA ALA A 393 0.57 -19.95 -20.18
C ALA A 393 -0.04 -18.82 -21.02
N GLY A 394 0.38 -17.57 -20.81
CA GLY A 394 -0.15 -16.39 -21.50
C GLY A 394 0.51 -16.05 -22.84
N ARG A 395 1.83 -16.27 -22.97
CA ARG A 395 2.70 -15.70 -24.02
C ARG A 395 2.27 -15.93 -25.47
N SER A 396 1.48 -16.95 -25.76
CA SER A 396 1.04 -17.20 -27.16
C SER A 396 -0.01 -16.17 -27.63
N ALA A 397 -0.59 -15.37 -26.75
CA ALA A 397 -1.44 -14.23 -27.12
C ALA A 397 -0.65 -12.91 -27.22
N GLY A 398 0.61 -12.90 -26.80
CA GLY A 398 1.53 -11.77 -26.84
C GLY A 398 2.54 -11.82 -25.70
N GLU A 399 3.64 -11.08 -25.83
CA GLU A 399 4.62 -10.96 -24.74
C GLU A 399 3.97 -10.35 -23.49
N TYR A 400 4.11 -11.03 -22.36
CA TYR A 400 3.49 -10.71 -21.08
C TYR A 400 1.97 -10.70 -21.05
N ALA A 401 1.28 -11.29 -22.06
CA ALA A 401 -0.14 -11.56 -21.93
C ALA A 401 -0.39 -12.50 -20.73
N ALA A 402 -1.45 -12.22 -19.97
CA ALA A 402 -1.76 -12.99 -18.77
C ALA A 402 -2.70 -14.16 -19.05
N PRO A 403 -2.54 -15.31 -18.38
CA PRO A 403 -3.56 -16.35 -18.38
C PRO A 403 -4.81 -15.86 -17.65
N ALA A 404 -5.99 -16.20 -18.17
CA ALA A 404 -7.26 -15.80 -17.60
C ALA A 404 -8.35 -16.85 -17.84
N GLU A 405 -9.34 -16.90 -16.96
CA GLU A 405 -10.58 -17.66 -17.13
C GLU A 405 -11.74 -17.02 -16.36
N ASN A 406 -12.97 -17.41 -16.69
CA ASN A 406 -14.11 -16.96 -15.89
C ASN A 406 -14.11 -17.63 -14.50
N ILE A 407 -14.60 -16.92 -13.49
CA ILE A 407 -14.66 -17.46 -12.10
C ILE A 407 -15.42 -18.79 -12.07
N GLN A 408 -16.54 -18.89 -12.77
CA GLN A 408 -17.30 -20.15 -12.83
C GLN A 408 -16.49 -21.27 -13.48
N SER A 409 -15.75 -20.98 -14.55
CA SER A 409 -14.85 -21.94 -15.20
C SER A 409 -13.76 -22.44 -14.24
N PHE A 410 -13.16 -21.55 -13.46
CA PHE A 410 -12.18 -21.90 -12.43
C PHE A 410 -12.79 -22.82 -11.36
N LEU A 411 -14.01 -22.52 -10.90
CA LEU A 411 -14.72 -23.35 -9.91
C LEU A 411 -15.01 -24.78 -10.42
N GLU A 412 -15.13 -24.94 -11.72
CA GLU A 412 -15.42 -26.21 -12.41
C GLU A 412 -14.18 -26.87 -13.03
N GLY A 413 -13.00 -26.20 -12.99
CA GLY A 413 -11.73 -26.72 -13.53
C GLY A 413 -11.73 -26.85 -15.07
N ARG A 414 -12.36 -25.90 -15.79
CA ARG A 414 -12.51 -25.98 -17.26
C ARG A 414 -11.50 -25.19 -18.06
N GLY A 415 -10.85 -24.18 -17.47
CA GLY A 415 -9.87 -23.34 -18.17
C GLY A 415 -10.45 -22.51 -19.32
N GLN A 416 -11.72 -22.10 -19.24
CA GLN A 416 -12.43 -21.41 -20.31
C GLN A 416 -12.59 -19.92 -20.02
N LEU A 417 -12.42 -19.09 -21.05
CA LEU A 417 -12.64 -17.66 -21.00
C LEU A 417 -13.68 -17.24 -22.03
N SER A 418 -14.81 -16.76 -21.56
CA SER A 418 -15.84 -16.11 -22.36
C SER A 418 -15.93 -14.64 -21.97
N ILE A 419 -15.64 -13.74 -22.90
CA ILE A 419 -15.67 -12.30 -22.68
C ILE A 419 -17.06 -11.78 -22.98
N GLY A 420 -17.77 -11.33 -21.95
CA GLY A 420 -19.11 -10.78 -22.02
C GLY A 420 -19.14 -9.27 -21.73
N ARG A 421 -20.00 -8.83 -20.78
CA ARG A 421 -20.07 -7.42 -20.34
C ARG A 421 -18.82 -6.99 -19.57
N VAL A 422 -18.20 -7.92 -18.82
CA VAL A 422 -16.92 -7.71 -18.18
C VAL A 422 -15.84 -7.88 -19.24
N GLN A 423 -15.15 -6.82 -19.58
CA GLN A 423 -13.99 -6.82 -20.48
C GLN A 423 -12.73 -6.83 -19.61
N PRO A 424 -11.78 -7.76 -19.85
CA PRO A 424 -10.50 -7.73 -19.12
C PRO A 424 -9.79 -6.40 -19.30
N THR A 425 -9.30 -5.84 -18.22
CA THR A 425 -8.59 -4.53 -18.24
C THR A 425 -7.08 -4.66 -18.26
N TYR A 426 -6.55 -5.87 -18.21
CA TYR A 426 -5.11 -6.12 -18.26
C TYR A 426 -4.52 -5.68 -19.61
N ASP A 427 -3.63 -4.71 -19.56
CA ASP A 427 -3.14 -3.93 -20.70
C ASP A 427 -2.30 -4.73 -21.71
N ARG A 428 -1.65 -5.84 -21.27
CA ARG A 428 -0.89 -6.73 -22.16
C ARG A 428 -1.72 -7.83 -22.82
N GLY A 429 -3.06 -7.80 -22.65
CA GLY A 429 -3.97 -8.81 -23.18
C GLY A 429 -4.03 -10.08 -22.33
N VAL A 430 -5.06 -10.86 -22.56
CA VAL A 430 -5.32 -12.10 -21.82
C VAL A 430 -5.49 -13.30 -22.73
N ARG A 431 -5.19 -14.50 -22.20
CA ARG A 431 -5.37 -15.78 -22.88
C ARG A 431 -6.14 -16.75 -21.99
N ALA A 432 -7.09 -17.48 -22.58
CA ALA A 432 -7.77 -18.57 -21.89
C ALA A 432 -6.76 -19.65 -21.43
N ALA A 433 -6.78 -19.98 -20.15
CA ALA A 433 -5.94 -21.01 -19.56
C ALA A 433 -6.57 -21.54 -18.27
N ASP A 434 -6.29 -22.78 -17.92
CA ASP A 434 -6.65 -23.35 -16.62
C ASP A 434 -5.75 -22.74 -15.53
N LEU A 435 -6.28 -21.77 -14.79
CA LEU A 435 -5.58 -21.10 -13.71
C LEU A 435 -5.32 -22.02 -12.52
N GLY A 436 -6.17 -23.04 -12.34
CA GLY A 436 -5.98 -24.05 -11.29
C GLY A 436 -4.70 -24.86 -11.48
N ALA A 437 -4.31 -25.11 -12.73
CA ALA A 437 -3.08 -25.84 -13.06
C ALA A 437 -1.79 -25.03 -12.80
N LEU A 438 -1.88 -23.72 -12.64
CA LEU A 438 -0.73 -22.87 -12.32
C LEU A 438 -0.30 -22.98 -10.86
N LEU A 439 -1.21 -23.35 -9.97
CA LEU A 439 -1.01 -23.44 -8.53
C LEU A 439 -0.85 -24.92 -8.07
N PRO A 440 -0.23 -25.16 -6.93
CA PRO A 440 -0.40 -26.42 -6.23
C PRO A 440 -1.89 -26.72 -6.01
N THR A 441 -2.30 -27.99 -6.22
CA THR A 441 -3.71 -28.42 -6.15
C THR A 441 -4.40 -27.97 -4.86
N GLU A 442 -3.75 -28.14 -3.72
CA GLU A 442 -4.28 -27.70 -2.40
C GLU A 442 -4.64 -26.20 -2.40
N LEU A 443 -3.78 -25.34 -2.96
CA LEU A 443 -4.03 -23.90 -3.00
C LEU A 443 -5.16 -23.55 -3.96
N ALA A 444 -5.23 -24.21 -5.12
CA ALA A 444 -6.31 -24.03 -6.08
C ALA A 444 -7.67 -24.44 -5.48
N ASP A 445 -7.75 -25.57 -4.79
CA ASP A 445 -8.97 -26.05 -4.15
C ASP A 445 -9.40 -25.14 -2.99
N THR A 446 -8.45 -24.65 -2.22
CA THR A 446 -8.69 -23.66 -1.17
C THR A 446 -9.28 -22.37 -1.75
N LEU A 447 -8.74 -21.86 -2.86
CA LEU A 447 -9.29 -20.68 -3.56
C LEU A 447 -10.70 -20.94 -4.09
N ARG A 448 -10.97 -22.11 -4.68
CA ARG A 448 -12.32 -22.50 -5.13
C ARG A 448 -13.33 -22.48 -3.97
N ALA A 449 -12.96 -23.04 -2.82
CA ALA A 449 -13.80 -23.02 -1.63
C ALA A 449 -14.07 -21.59 -1.11
N GLY A 450 -13.06 -20.73 -1.12
CA GLY A 450 -13.17 -19.31 -0.76
C GLY A 450 -14.11 -18.55 -1.70
N LEU A 451 -13.95 -18.71 -3.00
CA LEU A 451 -14.80 -18.06 -4.01
C LEU A 451 -16.27 -18.47 -3.88
N ARG A 452 -16.57 -19.78 -3.66
CA ARG A 452 -17.94 -20.23 -3.38
C ARG A 452 -18.53 -19.57 -2.13
N ALA A 453 -17.72 -19.31 -1.11
CA ALA A 453 -18.17 -18.61 0.08
C ALA A 453 -18.44 -17.12 -0.17
N TYR A 454 -17.74 -16.49 -1.11
CA TYR A 454 -17.92 -15.08 -1.45
C TYR A 454 -19.26 -14.80 -2.14
N GLU A 455 -19.78 -15.73 -2.92
CA GLU A 455 -21.14 -15.64 -3.51
C GLU A 455 -22.21 -15.38 -2.44
N ARG A 456 -22.07 -15.96 -1.26
CA ARG A 456 -23.01 -15.73 -0.13
C ARG A 456 -22.86 -14.36 0.52
N LYS A 457 -21.73 -13.69 0.32
CA LYS A 457 -21.42 -12.37 0.91
C LYS A 457 -21.72 -11.22 -0.06
N ILE A 458 -21.49 -11.45 -1.34
CA ILE A 458 -21.75 -10.52 -2.44
C ILE A 458 -22.44 -11.33 -3.54
N ALA A 459 -23.74 -11.12 -3.71
CA ALA A 459 -24.50 -11.80 -4.75
C ALA A 459 -23.96 -11.45 -6.14
N GLY A 460 -23.72 -12.48 -6.96
CA GLY A 460 -23.13 -12.35 -8.28
C GLY A 460 -21.60 -12.29 -8.29
N TYR A 461 -20.92 -12.54 -7.16
CA TYR A 461 -19.45 -12.58 -7.13
C TYR A 461 -18.88 -13.67 -8.05
N THR A 462 -19.57 -14.80 -8.17
CA THR A 462 -19.20 -15.90 -9.09
C THR A 462 -20.01 -15.91 -10.38
N ALA A 463 -20.56 -14.76 -10.79
CA ALA A 463 -21.31 -14.64 -12.02
C ALA A 463 -20.49 -15.16 -13.23
N PRO A 464 -21.15 -15.75 -14.26
CA PRO A 464 -20.46 -16.33 -15.41
C PRO A 464 -19.56 -15.36 -16.17
N GLU A 465 -19.82 -14.05 -16.07
CA GLU A 465 -19.05 -13.00 -16.73
C GLU A 465 -17.85 -12.52 -15.93
N ALA A 466 -17.77 -12.83 -14.63
CA ALA A 466 -16.65 -12.43 -13.78
C ALA A 466 -15.37 -13.16 -14.21
N ILE A 467 -14.25 -12.45 -14.25
CA ILE A 467 -13.00 -12.92 -14.81
C ILE A 467 -11.93 -12.99 -13.71
N LEU A 468 -11.13 -14.05 -13.73
CA LEU A 468 -9.86 -14.16 -13.03
C LEU A 468 -8.72 -13.95 -14.02
N THR A 469 -7.77 -13.09 -13.69
CA THR A 469 -6.53 -12.85 -14.45
C THR A 469 -5.34 -13.17 -13.56
N GLY A 470 -4.42 -13.95 -14.03
CA GLY A 470 -3.31 -14.44 -13.22
C GLY A 470 -1.97 -13.85 -13.60
N LEU A 471 -1.05 -13.80 -12.69
CA LEU A 471 -1.00 -14.31 -11.33
C LEU A 471 -0.64 -13.17 -10.36
N GLU A 472 -1.28 -13.11 -9.20
CA GLU A 472 -0.92 -12.18 -8.13
C GLU A 472 -0.07 -12.93 -7.08
N THR A 473 1.22 -12.61 -6.98
CA THR A 473 2.18 -13.29 -6.11
C THR A 473 2.87 -12.34 -5.12
N ARG A 474 2.69 -11.03 -5.31
CA ARG A 474 3.45 -10.01 -4.58
C ARG A 474 2.56 -9.21 -3.63
N THR A 475 1.76 -9.92 -2.84
CA THR A 475 0.88 -9.31 -1.82
C THR A 475 1.64 -8.76 -0.63
N SER A 476 2.85 -9.25 -0.37
CA SER A 476 3.75 -8.85 0.73
C SER A 476 5.15 -9.39 0.47
N SER A 477 6.14 -8.90 1.24
CA SER A 477 7.48 -9.48 1.22
C SER A 477 7.47 -10.94 1.68
N PRO A 478 8.13 -11.86 0.97
CA PRO A 478 8.28 -13.26 1.41
C PRO A 478 9.32 -13.42 2.51
N VAL A 479 10.04 -12.37 2.85
CA VAL A 479 11.16 -12.39 3.80
C VAL A 479 11.03 -11.29 4.85
N ARG A 480 11.71 -11.51 5.98
CA ARG A 480 11.92 -10.49 7.02
C ARG A 480 13.40 -10.44 7.39
N LEU A 481 13.96 -9.24 7.41
CA LEU A 481 15.26 -8.94 8.02
C LEU A 481 15.02 -8.47 9.46
N LYS A 482 15.42 -9.27 10.44
CA LYS A 482 15.14 -9.00 11.86
C LYS A 482 15.85 -7.73 12.34
N ARG A 483 15.14 -6.92 13.10
CA ARG A 483 15.64 -5.72 13.79
C ARG A 483 15.24 -5.75 15.26
N GLU A 484 15.99 -5.05 16.09
CA GLU A 484 15.77 -4.91 17.52
C GLU A 484 14.75 -3.78 17.82
N GLU A 485 14.52 -3.49 19.10
CA GLU A 485 13.56 -2.46 19.53
C GLU A 485 13.98 -1.05 19.14
N ASP A 486 15.28 -0.80 18.99
CA ASP A 486 15.86 0.45 18.48
C ASP A 486 15.86 0.57 16.96
N PHE A 487 15.19 -0.35 16.28
CA PHE A 487 15.08 -0.48 14.81
C PHE A 487 16.38 -0.86 14.10
N GLU A 488 17.50 -1.07 14.79
CA GLU A 488 18.76 -1.50 14.22
C GLU A 488 18.71 -3.02 13.92
N CYS A 489 19.39 -3.45 12.86
CA CYS A 489 19.49 -4.87 12.50
C CYS A 489 20.28 -5.64 13.55
N ALA A 490 19.72 -6.73 14.09
CA ALA A 490 20.34 -7.60 15.07
C ALA A 490 21.71 -8.16 14.65
N GLN A 491 22.00 -8.19 13.35
CA GLN A 491 23.19 -8.85 12.79
C GLN A 491 24.22 -7.89 12.20
N LEU A 492 23.88 -6.61 12.03
CA LEU A 492 24.76 -5.60 11.44
C LEU A 492 24.39 -4.23 12.00
N ALA A 493 25.18 -3.73 12.92
CA ALA A 493 25.00 -2.40 13.48
C ALA A 493 25.14 -1.32 12.39
N GLY A 494 24.31 -0.28 12.43
CA GLY A 494 24.21 0.75 11.41
C GLY A 494 23.25 0.44 10.25
N LEU A 495 22.73 -0.79 10.16
CA LEU A 495 21.69 -1.16 9.21
C LEU A 495 20.31 -1.08 9.87
N TYR A 496 19.38 -0.33 9.30
CA TYR A 496 18.02 -0.12 9.81
C TYR A 496 16.99 -0.72 8.83
N PRO A 497 16.54 -1.98 9.03
CA PRO A 497 15.50 -2.59 8.21
C PRO A 497 14.19 -1.81 8.30
N CYS A 498 13.64 -1.40 7.14
CA CYS A 498 12.52 -0.49 7.08
C CYS A 498 11.49 -0.90 6.02
N GLY A 499 10.23 -0.70 6.33
CA GLY A 499 9.12 -0.81 5.41
C GLY A 499 8.74 -2.23 5.02
N GLU A 500 8.09 -2.35 3.86
CA GLU A 500 7.52 -3.61 3.40
C GLU A 500 8.57 -4.63 2.98
N GLY A 501 9.65 -4.18 2.31
CA GLY A 501 10.72 -5.07 1.87
C GLY A 501 11.43 -5.77 3.02
N ALA A 502 11.65 -5.06 4.11
CA ALA A 502 12.22 -5.61 5.33
C ALA A 502 11.22 -6.44 6.17
N GLY A 503 9.94 -6.48 5.78
CA GLY A 503 8.91 -7.33 6.39
C GLY A 503 8.10 -6.66 7.51
N TYR A 504 8.11 -5.33 7.65
CA TYR A 504 7.48 -4.60 8.77
C TYR A 504 6.24 -3.79 8.39
N ALA A 505 5.94 -3.66 7.11
CA ALA A 505 4.77 -2.92 6.63
C ALA A 505 4.03 -3.69 5.53
N GLY A 506 2.85 -3.21 5.16
CA GLY A 506 2.05 -3.73 4.05
C GLY A 506 1.10 -2.64 3.53
N GLY A 507 1.61 -1.77 2.64
CA GLY A 507 0.87 -0.66 2.05
C GLY A 507 1.43 0.71 2.41
N ILE A 508 0.95 1.76 1.72
CA ILE A 508 1.52 3.12 1.74
C ILE A 508 1.61 3.69 3.16
N MET A 509 0.49 3.76 3.88
CA MET A 509 0.44 4.38 5.21
C MET A 509 1.36 3.67 6.21
N SER A 510 1.27 2.34 6.30
CA SER A 510 2.10 1.58 7.26
C SER A 510 3.59 1.64 6.92
N ALA A 511 3.95 1.70 5.63
CA ALA A 511 5.34 1.85 5.21
C ALA A 511 5.87 3.26 5.54
N ALA A 512 5.09 4.31 5.29
CA ALA A 512 5.43 5.68 5.64
C ALA A 512 5.65 5.85 7.16
N VAL A 513 4.73 5.32 7.98
CA VAL A 513 4.85 5.32 9.45
C VAL A 513 6.09 4.57 9.91
N ASP A 514 6.40 3.42 9.30
CA ASP A 514 7.60 2.67 9.65
C ASP A 514 8.87 3.45 9.29
N GLY A 515 8.88 4.14 8.13
CA GLY A 515 9.95 5.07 7.75
C GLY A 515 10.18 6.18 8.77
N LEU A 516 9.09 6.81 9.24
CA LEU A 516 9.15 7.83 10.29
C LEU A 516 9.71 7.29 11.61
N ARG A 517 9.31 6.09 12.01
CA ARG A 517 9.81 5.44 13.24
C ARG A 517 11.30 5.15 13.17
N VAL A 518 11.77 4.62 12.04
CA VAL A 518 13.19 4.36 11.78
C VAL A 518 13.99 5.66 11.78
N ALA A 519 13.50 6.68 11.08
CA ALA A 519 14.15 8.00 11.10
C ALA A 519 14.22 8.60 12.51
N ARG A 520 13.14 8.50 13.31
CA ARG A 520 13.14 8.91 14.73
C ARG A 520 14.22 8.19 15.53
N ALA A 521 14.37 6.90 15.36
CA ALA A 521 15.40 6.12 16.06
C ALA A 521 16.81 6.62 15.72
N ILE A 522 17.07 6.90 14.43
CA ILE A 522 18.35 7.48 13.99
C ILE A 522 18.55 8.88 14.60
N ILE A 523 17.55 9.76 14.49
CA ILE A 523 17.60 11.13 15.01
C ILE A 523 17.82 11.14 16.53
N SER A 524 17.08 10.31 17.29
CA SER A 524 17.21 10.25 18.76
C SER A 524 18.56 9.69 19.23
N ARG A 525 19.31 9.00 18.38
CA ARG A 525 20.63 8.44 18.69
C ARG A 525 21.77 9.36 18.27
N TYR A 526 21.67 9.94 17.10
CA TYR A 526 22.75 10.67 16.45
C TYR A 526 22.50 12.17 16.39
N SER A 527 23.58 12.97 16.35
CA SER A 527 23.55 14.33 15.85
C SER A 527 23.85 14.37 14.34
N PRO A 528 23.37 15.39 13.60
CA PRO A 528 23.71 15.53 12.18
C PRO A 528 25.24 15.54 11.95
N ALA A 529 25.67 14.97 10.80
CA ALA A 529 27.06 15.05 10.38
C ALA A 529 27.46 16.52 10.18
N GLU A 530 28.62 16.91 10.67
CA GLU A 530 29.22 18.22 10.37
C GLU A 530 29.45 18.32 8.85
N GLY A 531 28.97 19.41 8.23
CA GLY A 531 28.87 19.60 6.80
C GLY A 531 30.16 19.86 6.07
#